data_4d6502a36fd7033620f0d63bd1ca4f41
#
_entry.id   4d6502a36fd7033620f0d63bd1ca4f41
#
_cell.length_a   1.000
_cell.length_b   1.000
_cell.length_c   1.000
_cell.angle_alpha   90.00
_cell.angle_beta   90.00
_cell.angle_gamma   90.00
#
_symmetry.space_group_name_H-M   'P 1'
#
loop_
_entity.id
_entity.type
_entity.pdbx_description
1 polymer ?
#
loop_
_entity_poly.entity_id
_entity_poly.type
_entity_poly.pdbx_seq_one_letter_code
_entity_poly.pdbx_strand_id
1 'polypeptide(L)'
;MAVKYVFVTGGVVSGLGKGITAASLGRLLKMRGYSVTMQKFDPYINIDPGTMNPVQHGEVFVTDDGAETDLDLGHYERFIDESLTKQSNVTTGKVYWSVLNKERRGDYGGGTVQVIPHITNEIKSRFYRNDGCKDTQIAIIEVGGTVGDIESQPFLESIRQFQHDIGHDNAILIHVTLIPYLKAS
;
A
#
# COMPACT_ATOMS: atom_id res chain seq x y z
N MET A 1 1.07 3.10 -22.49
CA MET A 1 2.11 3.84 -21.71
C MET A 1 2.50 2.98 -20.53
N ALA A 2 3.73 3.12 -19.99
CA ALA A 2 4.07 2.47 -18.73
C ALA A 2 3.27 3.09 -17.57
N VAL A 3 2.84 2.26 -16.62
CA VAL A 3 2.15 2.74 -15.42
C VAL A 3 3.09 3.60 -14.59
N LYS A 4 2.61 4.73 -14.11
CA LYS A 4 3.31 5.58 -13.15
C LYS A 4 2.85 5.27 -11.72
N TYR A 5 3.79 5.20 -10.81
CA TYR A 5 3.53 4.83 -9.41
C TYR A 5 3.72 6.02 -8.48
N VAL A 6 2.77 6.23 -7.60
CA VAL A 6 2.86 7.23 -6.54
C VAL A 6 2.76 6.52 -5.20
N PHE A 7 3.84 6.51 -4.45
CA PHE A 7 3.87 5.97 -3.10
C PHE A 7 3.60 7.08 -2.10
N VAL A 8 2.68 6.85 -1.16
CA VAL A 8 2.35 7.79 -0.09
C VAL A 8 2.69 7.15 1.24
N THR A 9 3.62 7.76 1.97
CA THR A 9 4.04 7.33 3.31
C THR A 9 3.86 8.46 4.30
N GLY A 10 3.96 8.17 5.59
CA GLY A 10 3.90 9.23 6.60
C GLY A 10 4.77 8.95 7.80
N GLY A 11 5.23 10.01 8.43
CA GLY A 11 6.10 9.97 9.58
C GLY A 11 5.51 10.61 10.83
N VAL A 12 6.23 10.51 11.94
CA VAL A 12 6.01 11.12 13.24
C VAL A 12 4.84 10.54 14.02
N VAL A 13 3.61 10.67 13.53
CA VAL A 13 2.39 10.15 14.19
C VAL A 13 1.37 9.66 13.17
N SER A 14 0.45 8.81 13.61
CA SER A 14 -0.73 8.42 12.82
C SER A 14 -1.73 9.59 12.72
N GLY A 15 -2.61 9.55 11.75
CA GLY A 15 -3.66 10.58 11.60
C GLY A 15 -3.22 11.88 10.92
N LEU A 16 -2.02 11.93 10.33
CA LEU A 16 -1.54 13.11 9.57
C LEU A 16 -2.26 13.33 8.23
N GLY A 17 -3.13 12.40 7.83
CA GLY A 17 -3.90 12.54 6.60
C GLY A 17 -3.26 11.92 5.37
N LYS A 18 -2.46 10.85 5.50
CA LYS A 18 -1.93 10.08 4.36
C LYS A 18 -3.03 9.63 3.40
N GLY A 19 -4.04 8.95 3.94
CA GLY A 19 -5.17 8.42 3.16
C GLY A 19 -5.91 9.52 2.40
N ILE A 20 -6.26 10.62 3.07
CA ILE A 20 -6.94 11.74 2.42
C ILE A 20 -6.06 12.45 1.39
N THR A 21 -4.75 12.53 1.63
CA THR A 21 -3.81 13.08 0.65
C THR A 21 -3.76 12.20 -0.60
N ALA A 22 -3.63 10.88 -0.42
CA ALA A 22 -3.61 9.91 -1.51
C ALA A 22 -4.93 9.94 -2.31
N ALA A 23 -6.07 9.89 -1.61
CA ALA A 23 -7.39 9.92 -2.23
C ALA A 23 -7.66 11.22 -3.01
N SER A 24 -7.31 12.37 -2.41
CA SER A 24 -7.46 13.68 -3.06
C SER A 24 -6.60 13.79 -4.32
N LEU A 25 -5.36 13.31 -4.27
CA LEU A 25 -4.49 13.25 -5.43
C LEU A 25 -5.11 12.36 -6.53
N GLY A 26 -5.63 11.19 -6.17
CA GLY A 26 -6.33 10.29 -7.09
C GLY A 26 -7.50 10.99 -7.78
N ARG A 27 -8.33 11.69 -7.01
CA ARG A 27 -9.45 12.48 -7.56
C ARG A 27 -8.98 13.54 -8.54
N LEU A 28 -7.97 14.33 -8.18
CA LEU A 28 -7.44 15.40 -9.03
C LEU A 28 -6.86 14.85 -10.34
N LEU A 29 -6.20 13.69 -10.29
CA LEU A 29 -5.67 13.04 -11.49
C LEU A 29 -6.79 12.51 -12.39
N LYS A 30 -7.83 11.89 -11.81
CA LYS A 30 -9.03 11.47 -12.57
C LYS A 30 -9.73 12.66 -13.24
N MET A 31 -9.86 13.78 -12.55
CA MET A 31 -10.43 15.00 -13.15
C MET A 31 -9.61 15.55 -14.32
N ARG A 32 -8.34 15.19 -14.41
CA ARG A 32 -7.47 15.49 -15.57
C ARG A 32 -7.50 14.43 -16.67
N GLY A 33 -8.36 13.42 -16.53
CA GLY A 33 -8.56 12.39 -17.53
C GLY A 33 -7.63 11.17 -17.42
N TYR A 34 -6.87 11.04 -16.34
CA TYR A 34 -6.05 9.84 -16.13
C TYR A 34 -6.86 8.68 -15.54
N SER A 35 -6.55 7.47 -15.98
CA SER A 35 -7.02 6.24 -15.32
C SER A 35 -6.16 5.97 -14.08
N VAL A 36 -6.80 5.98 -12.90
CA VAL A 36 -6.13 5.89 -11.60
C VAL A 36 -6.67 4.68 -10.84
N THR A 37 -5.77 3.89 -10.24
CA THR A 37 -6.13 2.89 -9.23
C THR A 37 -5.43 3.20 -7.91
N MET A 38 -5.95 2.64 -6.81
CA MET A 38 -5.40 2.84 -5.48
C MET A 38 -5.20 1.52 -4.76
N GLN A 39 -4.15 1.44 -3.93
CA GLN A 39 -3.86 0.31 -3.06
C GLN A 39 -3.49 0.81 -1.67
N LYS A 40 -3.89 0.04 -0.66
CA LYS A 40 -3.54 0.22 0.75
C LYS A 40 -2.61 -0.90 1.19
N PHE A 41 -1.47 -0.54 1.75
CA PHE A 41 -0.51 -1.47 2.34
C PHE A 41 -0.42 -1.22 3.84
N ASP A 42 -0.86 -2.20 4.63
CA ASP A 42 -0.92 -2.10 6.07
C ASP A 42 0.18 -2.93 6.74
N PRO A 43 1.07 -2.31 7.53
CA PRO A 43 2.20 -3.02 8.13
C PRO A 43 1.82 -3.97 9.27
N TYR A 44 0.58 -3.98 9.76
CA TYR A 44 0.19 -4.90 10.81
C TYR A 44 0.20 -6.36 10.34
N ILE A 45 0.40 -7.30 11.30
CA ILE A 45 0.60 -8.73 11.03
C ILE A 45 -0.73 -9.49 10.79
N ASN A 46 -1.87 -8.90 11.09
CA ASN A 46 -3.16 -9.51 10.81
C ASN A 46 -3.32 -9.81 9.31
N ILE A 47 -3.99 -10.91 9.00
CA ILE A 47 -4.27 -11.28 7.60
C ILE A 47 -5.20 -10.25 6.95
N ASP A 48 -6.24 -9.86 7.68
CA ASP A 48 -7.22 -8.85 7.32
C ASP A 48 -7.77 -8.18 8.59
N PRO A 49 -8.56 -7.10 8.48
CA PRO A 49 -9.11 -6.41 9.64
C PRO A 49 -10.37 -7.04 10.22
N GLY A 50 -10.90 -8.13 9.65
CA GLY A 50 -12.20 -8.70 10.02
C GLY A 50 -12.34 -9.11 11.48
N THR A 51 -11.24 -9.50 12.13
CA THR A 51 -11.21 -9.87 13.55
C THR A 51 -10.58 -8.79 14.45
N MET A 52 -10.22 -7.64 13.89
CA MET A 52 -9.60 -6.55 14.64
C MET A 52 -10.62 -5.78 15.46
N ASN A 53 -10.17 -5.20 16.56
CA ASN A 53 -11.05 -4.41 17.44
C ASN A 53 -11.45 -3.09 16.74
N PRO A 54 -12.75 -2.86 16.48
CA PRO A 54 -13.21 -1.65 15.79
C PRO A 54 -12.87 -0.33 16.50
N VAL A 55 -12.72 -0.37 17.82
CA VAL A 55 -12.34 0.82 18.60
C VAL A 55 -10.90 1.25 18.32
N GLN A 56 -10.03 0.28 17.96
CA GLN A 56 -8.61 0.55 17.66
C GLN A 56 -8.36 0.83 16.17
N HIS A 57 -9.08 0.16 15.28
CA HIS A 57 -8.81 0.16 13.84
C HIS A 57 -9.92 0.77 12.99
N GLY A 58 -11.05 1.14 13.59
CA GLY A 58 -12.23 1.58 12.86
C GLY A 58 -13.05 0.41 12.31
N GLU A 59 -14.02 0.75 11.50
CA GLU A 59 -14.92 -0.21 10.87
C GLU A 59 -14.23 -0.92 9.71
N VAL A 60 -14.70 -2.14 9.42
CA VAL A 60 -14.24 -2.92 8.27
C VAL A 60 -15.03 -2.50 7.04
N PHE A 61 -14.32 -2.26 5.93
CA PHE A 61 -14.93 -2.08 4.62
C PHE A 61 -14.90 -3.40 3.85
N VAL A 62 -16.01 -3.76 3.24
CA VAL A 62 -16.12 -4.98 2.44
C VAL A 62 -16.22 -4.59 0.96
N THR A 63 -15.28 -5.07 0.16
CA THR A 63 -15.26 -4.84 -1.29
C THR A 63 -16.33 -5.67 -2.02
N ASP A 64 -16.64 -5.33 -3.26
CA ASP A 64 -17.64 -6.05 -4.07
C ASP A 64 -17.28 -7.54 -4.27
N ASP A 65 -15.99 -7.88 -4.23
CA ASP A 65 -15.51 -9.27 -4.31
C ASP A 65 -15.44 -9.97 -2.94
N GLY A 66 -16.04 -9.38 -1.90
CA GLY A 66 -16.25 -9.96 -0.58
C GLY A 66 -15.04 -9.95 0.34
N ALA A 67 -14.00 -9.16 0.04
CA ALA A 67 -12.86 -9.04 0.93
C ALA A 67 -13.10 -8.04 2.07
N GLU A 68 -12.77 -8.44 3.28
CA GLU A 68 -12.70 -7.54 4.44
C GLU A 68 -11.40 -6.74 4.38
N THR A 69 -11.53 -5.41 4.41
CA THR A 69 -10.41 -4.49 4.18
C THR A 69 -10.46 -3.32 5.15
N ASP A 70 -9.37 -2.55 5.17
CA ASP A 70 -9.32 -1.30 5.92
C ASP A 70 -10.36 -0.29 5.39
N LEU A 71 -10.92 0.51 6.30
CA LEU A 71 -11.94 1.51 5.98
C LEU A 71 -11.47 2.54 4.94
N ASP A 72 -10.17 2.78 4.85
CA ASP A 72 -9.60 3.71 3.88
C ASP A 72 -9.95 3.33 2.43
N LEU A 73 -10.15 2.02 2.12
CA LEU A 73 -10.56 1.61 0.79
C LEU A 73 -11.92 2.20 0.39
N GLY A 74 -12.87 2.26 1.31
CA GLY A 74 -14.16 2.91 1.06
C GLY A 74 -14.02 4.41 0.75
N HIS A 75 -13.06 5.08 1.39
CA HIS A 75 -12.74 6.46 1.05
C HIS A 75 -12.10 6.56 -0.33
N TYR A 76 -11.19 5.65 -0.67
CA TYR A 76 -10.56 5.65 -2.00
C TYR A 76 -11.58 5.45 -3.10
N GLU A 77 -12.45 4.45 -3.01
CA GLU A 77 -13.53 4.22 -3.99
C GLU A 77 -14.38 5.48 -4.20
N ARG A 78 -14.78 6.13 -3.11
CA ARG A 78 -15.58 7.35 -3.18
C ARG A 78 -14.85 8.49 -3.89
N PHE A 79 -13.54 8.63 -3.70
CA PHE A 79 -12.76 9.72 -4.29
C PHE A 79 -12.45 9.46 -5.75
N ILE A 80 -12.06 8.23 -6.11
CA ILE A 80 -11.67 7.91 -7.49
C ILE A 80 -12.84 7.40 -8.34
N ASP A 81 -14.01 7.15 -7.73
CA ASP A 81 -15.20 6.64 -8.40
C ASP A 81 -14.91 5.33 -9.17
N GLU A 82 -14.26 4.39 -8.50
CA GLU A 82 -13.90 3.06 -9.00
C GLU A 82 -14.04 2.05 -7.87
N SER A 83 -14.61 0.88 -8.14
CA SER A 83 -14.60 -0.23 -7.20
C SER A 83 -13.21 -0.83 -7.08
N LEU A 84 -12.76 -1.03 -5.85
CA LEU A 84 -11.51 -1.69 -5.52
C LEU A 84 -11.78 -3.17 -5.19
N THR A 85 -10.72 -3.97 -5.19
CA THR A 85 -10.82 -5.40 -4.98
C THR A 85 -9.95 -5.87 -3.80
N LYS A 86 -10.03 -7.15 -3.46
CA LYS A 86 -9.17 -7.80 -2.45
C LYS A 86 -7.67 -7.60 -2.70
N GLN A 87 -7.27 -7.24 -3.91
CA GLN A 87 -5.88 -6.98 -4.25
C GLN A 87 -5.44 -5.57 -3.87
N SER A 88 -6.41 -4.67 -3.66
CA SER A 88 -6.15 -3.30 -3.24
C SER A 88 -5.77 -3.15 -1.77
N ASN A 89 -6.01 -4.19 -0.94
CA ASN A 89 -5.57 -4.19 0.46
C ASN A 89 -4.55 -5.30 0.72
N VAL A 90 -3.34 -4.91 1.07
CA VAL A 90 -2.21 -5.80 1.35
C VAL A 90 -1.73 -5.58 2.78
N THR A 91 -1.77 -6.62 3.59
CA THR A 91 -1.24 -6.61 4.96
C THR A 91 0.09 -7.36 5.04
N THR A 92 0.89 -7.08 6.06
CA THR A 92 2.07 -7.89 6.38
C THR A 92 1.70 -9.36 6.52
N GLY A 93 0.58 -9.66 7.17
CA GLY A 93 0.10 -11.04 7.33
C GLY A 93 -0.11 -11.75 5.99
N LYS A 94 -0.79 -11.12 5.04
CA LYS A 94 -0.97 -11.67 3.68
C LYS A 94 0.35 -11.92 2.95
N VAL A 95 1.33 -11.02 3.12
CA VAL A 95 2.66 -11.15 2.51
C VAL A 95 3.41 -12.34 3.09
N TYR A 96 3.52 -12.39 4.42
CA TYR A 96 4.24 -13.48 5.10
C TYR A 96 3.54 -14.82 4.87
N TRP A 97 2.22 -14.87 4.94
CA TRP A 97 1.45 -16.08 4.65
C TRP A 97 1.76 -16.62 3.24
N SER A 98 1.82 -15.74 2.25
CA SER A 98 2.19 -16.13 0.88
C SER A 98 3.59 -16.72 0.81
N VAL A 99 4.58 -16.06 1.43
CA VAL A 99 5.98 -16.51 1.42
C VAL A 99 6.15 -17.83 2.17
N LEU A 100 5.52 -17.97 3.34
CA LEU A 100 5.57 -19.22 4.12
C LEU A 100 4.92 -20.40 3.38
N ASN A 101 3.81 -20.16 2.70
CA ASN A 101 3.19 -21.21 1.87
C ASN A 101 4.07 -21.61 0.69
N LYS A 102 4.77 -20.67 0.04
CA LYS A 102 5.75 -20.96 -1.01
C LYS A 102 6.92 -21.77 -0.46
N GLU A 103 7.43 -21.43 0.72
CA GLU A 103 8.49 -22.19 1.40
C GLU A 103 8.02 -23.63 1.66
N ARG A 104 6.84 -23.83 2.23
CA ARG A 104 6.29 -25.17 2.54
C ARG A 104 6.08 -26.03 1.30
N ARG A 105 5.80 -25.43 0.14
CA ARG A 105 5.71 -26.15 -1.13
C ARG A 105 7.06 -26.44 -1.79
N GLY A 106 8.15 -25.87 -1.26
CA GLY A 106 9.49 -26.04 -1.82
C GLY A 106 9.83 -25.10 -2.97
N ASP A 107 9.04 -24.01 -3.17
CA ASP A 107 9.23 -23.06 -4.27
C ASP A 107 10.60 -22.35 -4.21
N TYR A 108 11.28 -22.38 -3.07
CA TYR A 108 12.61 -21.81 -2.86
C TYR A 108 13.75 -22.82 -2.90
N GLY A 109 13.47 -24.07 -3.30
CA GLY A 109 14.50 -25.10 -3.50
C GLY A 109 15.31 -25.45 -2.25
N GLY A 110 14.75 -25.27 -1.04
CA GLY A 110 15.43 -25.53 0.23
C GLY A 110 16.39 -24.41 0.68
N GLY A 111 16.41 -23.29 -0.03
CA GLY A 111 17.20 -22.13 0.37
C GLY A 111 16.65 -21.44 1.62
N THR A 112 17.51 -20.71 2.32
CA THR A 112 17.10 -19.89 3.49
C THR A 112 16.21 -18.74 3.04
N VAL A 113 14.98 -18.68 3.56
CA VAL A 113 14.03 -17.60 3.29
C VAL A 113 14.27 -16.43 4.24
N GLN A 114 14.45 -15.23 3.71
CA GLN A 114 14.81 -14.01 4.46
C GLN A 114 13.87 -12.86 4.09
N VAL A 115 13.89 -11.78 4.87
CA VAL A 115 13.12 -10.57 4.56
C VAL A 115 13.56 -10.02 3.20
N ILE A 116 14.85 -9.89 2.99
CA ILE A 116 15.44 -9.56 1.69
C ILE A 116 16.11 -10.83 1.15
N PRO A 117 15.77 -11.34 -0.03
CA PRO A 117 14.86 -10.73 -1.02
C PRO A 117 13.41 -11.24 -0.99
N HIS A 118 13.05 -12.23 -0.17
CA HIS A 118 11.81 -12.99 -0.35
C HIS A 118 10.55 -12.17 0.01
N ILE A 119 10.54 -11.53 1.18
CA ILE A 119 9.43 -10.66 1.59
C ILE A 119 9.37 -9.41 0.72
N THR A 120 10.51 -8.77 0.46
CA THR A 120 10.54 -7.58 -0.40
C THR A 120 10.09 -7.87 -1.82
N ASN A 121 10.45 -9.02 -2.39
CA ASN A 121 10.00 -9.44 -3.71
C ASN A 121 8.49 -9.74 -3.74
N GLU A 122 7.95 -10.36 -2.68
CA GLU A 122 6.51 -10.59 -2.55
C GLU A 122 5.75 -9.25 -2.47
N ILE A 123 6.25 -8.28 -1.71
CA ILE A 123 5.67 -6.93 -1.63
C ILE A 123 5.71 -6.26 -3.00
N LYS A 124 6.89 -6.25 -3.67
CA LYS A 124 7.03 -5.66 -5.01
C LYS A 124 6.08 -6.30 -6.03
N SER A 125 5.88 -7.63 -5.95
CA SER A 125 4.95 -8.32 -6.84
C SER A 125 3.51 -7.82 -6.70
N ARG A 126 3.14 -7.31 -5.51
CA ARG A 126 1.81 -6.78 -5.25
C ARG A 126 1.64 -5.35 -5.73
N PHE A 127 2.71 -4.56 -5.81
CA PHE A 127 2.65 -3.23 -6.45
C PHE A 127 2.22 -3.31 -7.92
N TYR A 128 2.58 -4.39 -8.63
CA TYR A 128 2.17 -4.59 -10.02
C TYR A 128 0.73 -5.05 -10.20
N ARG A 129 0.03 -5.45 -9.13
CA ARG A 129 -1.35 -5.95 -9.19
C ARG A 129 -2.32 -4.79 -9.22
N ASN A 130 -2.39 -4.13 -10.34
CA ASN A 130 -3.31 -3.02 -10.59
C ASN A 130 -4.69 -3.57 -10.99
N ASP A 131 -5.39 -4.18 -10.09
CA ASP A 131 -6.80 -4.63 -10.04
C ASP A 131 -7.55 -4.83 -11.38
N GLY A 132 -6.90 -5.48 -12.35
CA GLY A 132 -7.56 -5.81 -13.62
C GLY A 132 -7.98 -4.62 -14.48
N CYS A 133 -7.74 -3.40 -14.06
CA CYS A 133 -7.85 -2.22 -14.91
C CYS A 133 -6.77 -2.28 -15.98
N LYS A 134 -7.13 -2.83 -17.15
CA LYS A 134 -6.21 -3.02 -18.30
C LYS A 134 -5.57 -1.71 -18.77
N ASP A 135 -6.15 -0.58 -18.38
CA ASP A 135 -5.76 0.74 -18.86
C ASP A 135 -5.24 1.67 -17.75
N THR A 136 -4.84 1.13 -16.59
CA THR A 136 -4.29 1.93 -15.50
C THR A 136 -3.06 2.71 -15.98
N GLN A 137 -3.12 4.04 -15.85
CA GLN A 137 -2.02 4.93 -16.14
C GLN A 137 -1.24 5.33 -14.88
N ILE A 138 -1.94 5.46 -13.76
CA ILE A 138 -1.35 5.86 -12.47
C ILE A 138 -1.86 4.95 -11.36
N ALA A 139 -0.94 4.34 -10.64
CA ALA A 139 -1.21 3.55 -9.43
C ALA A 139 -0.75 4.34 -8.20
N ILE A 140 -1.67 4.63 -7.28
CA ILE A 140 -1.37 5.29 -6.02
C ILE A 140 -1.37 4.23 -4.93
N ILE A 141 -0.25 4.13 -4.21
CA ILE A 141 -0.04 3.13 -3.16
C ILE A 141 0.21 3.86 -1.85
N GLU A 142 -0.74 3.78 -0.93
CA GLU A 142 -0.58 4.34 0.40
C GLU A 142 -0.09 3.26 1.35
N VAL A 143 0.97 3.57 2.10
CA VAL A 143 1.51 2.71 3.15
C VAL A 143 1.05 3.22 4.50
N GLY A 144 0.29 2.39 5.20
CA GLY A 144 -0.19 2.64 6.55
C GLY A 144 0.94 2.67 7.58
N GLY A 145 0.58 2.99 8.82
CA GLY A 145 1.54 3.09 9.91
C GLY A 145 2.45 4.32 9.80
N THR A 146 3.50 4.31 10.60
CA THR A 146 4.46 5.40 10.74
C THR A 146 5.81 4.96 10.21
N VAL A 147 6.46 5.79 9.40
CA VAL A 147 7.85 5.57 9.00
C VAL A 147 8.73 5.63 10.25
N GLY A 148 9.45 4.55 10.53
CA GLY A 148 10.20 4.36 11.77
C GLY A 148 9.70 3.17 12.58
N ASP A 149 8.45 2.76 12.39
CA ASP A 149 7.97 1.49 12.95
C ASP A 149 8.68 0.32 12.28
N ILE A 150 9.08 -0.67 13.08
CA ILE A 150 9.86 -1.81 12.57
C ILE A 150 9.07 -2.60 11.52
N GLU A 151 7.76 -2.66 11.68
CA GLU A 151 6.85 -3.35 10.77
C GLU A 151 6.79 -2.70 9.38
N SER A 152 7.07 -1.41 9.29
CA SER A 152 7.04 -0.65 8.04
C SER A 152 8.31 -0.83 7.20
N GLN A 153 9.42 -1.26 7.80
CA GLN A 153 10.74 -1.33 7.14
C GLN A 153 10.74 -2.18 5.85
N PRO A 154 10.13 -3.38 5.81
CA PRO A 154 10.11 -4.17 4.58
C PRO A 154 9.37 -3.48 3.43
N PHE A 155 8.33 -2.70 3.72
CA PHE A 155 7.59 -1.93 2.71
C PHE A 155 8.42 -0.78 2.16
N LEU A 156 9.10 -0.03 3.03
CA LEU A 156 9.96 1.08 2.62
C LEU A 156 11.14 0.59 1.77
N GLU A 157 11.78 -0.50 2.17
CA GLU A 157 12.84 -1.13 1.39
C GLU A 157 12.31 -1.64 0.04
N SER A 158 11.11 -2.21 0.01
CA SER A 158 10.47 -2.66 -1.23
C SER A 158 10.20 -1.50 -2.18
N ILE A 159 9.74 -0.34 -1.68
CA ILE A 159 9.55 0.88 -2.47
C ILE A 159 10.88 1.34 -3.06
N ARG A 160 11.94 1.40 -2.25
CA ARG A 160 13.27 1.80 -2.70
C ARG A 160 13.78 0.90 -3.84
N GLN A 161 13.66 -0.42 -3.67
CA GLN A 161 14.03 -1.39 -4.70
C GLN A 161 13.17 -1.24 -5.96
N PHE A 162 11.86 -1.09 -5.77
CA PHE A 162 10.92 -0.98 -6.87
C PHE A 162 11.17 0.27 -7.74
N GLN A 163 11.47 1.42 -7.12
CA GLN A 163 11.85 2.63 -7.85
C GLN A 163 13.11 2.40 -8.70
N HIS A 164 14.06 1.64 -8.18
CA HIS A 164 15.25 1.26 -8.94
C HIS A 164 14.92 0.33 -10.11
N ASP A 165 14.06 -0.67 -9.86
CA ASP A 165 13.69 -1.69 -10.86
C ASP A 165 12.94 -1.08 -12.07
N ILE A 166 12.02 -0.13 -11.83
CA ILE A 166 11.19 0.48 -12.90
C ILE A 166 11.74 1.79 -13.43
N GLY A 167 12.78 2.34 -12.81
CA GLY A 167 13.36 3.64 -13.11
C GLY A 167 12.67 4.79 -12.38
N HIS A 168 13.46 5.76 -11.94
CA HIS A 168 13.00 6.90 -11.13
C HIS A 168 11.94 7.75 -11.83
N ASP A 169 11.94 7.80 -13.16
CA ASP A 169 10.93 8.55 -13.93
C ASP A 169 9.53 7.92 -13.86
N ASN A 170 9.41 6.69 -13.37
CA ASN A 170 8.15 5.95 -13.30
C ASN A 170 7.58 5.85 -11.88
N ALA A 171 8.28 6.33 -10.87
CA ALA A 171 7.80 6.32 -9.50
C ALA A 171 8.18 7.58 -8.73
N ILE A 172 7.27 8.07 -7.89
CA ILE A 172 7.49 9.17 -6.96
C ILE A 172 7.08 8.75 -5.54
N LEU A 173 7.81 9.21 -4.54
CA LEU A 173 7.47 9.06 -3.13
C LEU A 173 6.99 10.40 -2.57
N ILE A 174 5.80 10.40 -2.00
CA ILE A 174 5.23 11.52 -1.23
C ILE A 174 5.30 11.13 0.24
N HIS A 175 6.02 11.91 1.04
CA HIS A 175 6.11 11.72 2.48
C HIS A 175 5.32 12.78 3.21
N VAL A 176 4.22 12.36 3.85
CA VAL A 176 3.35 13.24 4.65
C VAL A 176 3.90 13.31 6.06
N THR A 177 4.27 14.50 6.52
CA THR A 177 4.83 14.67 7.86
C THR A 177 4.36 15.97 8.50
N LEU A 178 4.47 16.05 9.83
CA LEU A 178 4.22 17.27 10.57
C LEU A 178 5.49 18.15 10.55
N ILE A 179 5.34 19.38 10.08
CA ILE A 179 6.40 20.39 10.17
C ILE A 179 5.95 21.45 11.18
N PRO A 180 6.41 21.37 12.44
CA PRO A 180 6.03 22.36 13.45
C PRO A 180 6.73 23.70 13.20
N TYR A 181 5.99 24.78 13.39
CA TYR A 181 6.58 26.11 13.45
C TYR A 181 7.00 26.40 14.91
N LEU A 182 8.27 26.61 15.13
CA LEU A 182 8.80 27.03 16.42
C LEU A 182 9.11 28.53 16.37
N LYS A 183 8.41 29.31 17.21
CA LYS A 183 8.53 30.77 17.25
C LYS A 183 9.83 31.25 17.90
N ALA A 184 10.56 30.39 18.59
CA ALA A 184 11.74 30.76 19.35
C ALA A 184 12.96 29.97 18.88
N SER A 185 13.99 30.67 18.55
CA SER A 185 15.39 30.29 18.58
C SER A 185 16.20 31.51 18.93
#